data_62aeb37b45df0db17dd0514bb6e63db6
#
_entry.id   62aeb37b45df0db17dd0514bb6e63db6
#
_cell.length_a   1.000
_cell.length_b   1.000
_cell.length_c   1.000
_cell.angle_alpha   90.00
_cell.angle_beta   90.00
_cell.angle_gamma   90.00
#
_symmetry.space_group_name_H-M   'P 1'
#
loop_
_entity.id
_entity.type
_entity.pdbx_description
1 polymer ?
#
loop_
_entity_poly.entity_id
_entity_poly.type
_entity_poly.pdbx_seq_one_letter_code
_entity_poly.pdbx_strand_id
1 'polypeptide(L)'
;MLGAILGDIVGSIYEFNNIKTTHFELLNKRSTFTDDSILTIAVADWLLEGALSKERLIFTIKRYVQKYPNPMGGYGSHFQQWAFSDENEPYNSWGNGSAMRVAAVGWAFDTLEETESIAKLTAEITHNHPEGIKGAQATAAAIFMARTLSTKQEIKEYIERKYGYNLSRSCDEIRPVYHFNESCAGTVPEAIIAFLDSSDFETAIRLAVSLGGDTDTLACITGGIAEAFYGMANSLPETTVSEYNFKYLEEETINRLPENLKKVVSEFYQTIVSKNKLFWAKNDSRTIWGEEQWIKTKLDDKKLDEESYRSFLKSYGPDWDMRFGVYYEDGCHYVYRSNFLLKKFKFQKQDDGFYHVIESYTTEKGDYADLIEEVLWQGYFKPPYNYKGFVRGERTY
;
A
#
# COMPACT_ATOMS: atom_id res chain seq x y z
N MET A 1 1.21 -0.57 5.87
CA MET A 1 1.78 -1.29 7.02
C MET A 1 0.77 -2.19 7.73
N LEU A 2 -0.47 -1.74 7.98
CA LEU A 2 -1.50 -2.57 8.63
C LEU A 2 -1.89 -3.77 7.76
N GLY A 3 -1.91 -3.61 6.44
CA GLY A 3 -2.12 -4.71 5.51
C GLY A 3 -1.04 -5.79 5.56
N ALA A 4 0.21 -5.39 5.83
CA ALA A 4 1.30 -6.35 6.07
C ALA A 4 1.05 -7.14 7.37
N ILE A 5 0.68 -6.46 8.46
CA ILE A 5 0.34 -7.10 9.74
C ILE A 5 -0.86 -8.04 9.59
N LEU A 6 -1.90 -7.62 8.87
CA LEU A 6 -3.06 -8.47 8.61
C LEU A 6 -2.68 -9.70 7.79
N GLY A 7 -1.85 -9.51 6.75
CA GLY A 7 -1.35 -10.61 5.94
C GLY A 7 -0.59 -11.66 6.76
N ASP A 8 0.34 -11.21 7.60
CA ASP A 8 1.05 -12.04 8.58
C ASP A 8 0.07 -12.83 9.46
N ILE A 9 -0.86 -12.14 10.13
CA ILE A 9 -1.85 -12.79 11.01
C ILE A 9 -2.69 -13.83 10.27
N VAL A 10 -3.13 -13.52 9.05
CA VAL A 10 -3.91 -14.47 8.23
C VAL A 10 -3.07 -15.67 7.83
N GLY A 11 -1.84 -15.43 7.38
CA GLY A 11 -0.93 -16.47 6.91
C GLY A 11 -0.40 -17.38 8.02
N SER A 12 -0.28 -16.86 9.25
CA SER A 12 0.39 -17.50 10.39
C SER A 12 0.00 -18.94 10.69
N ILE A 13 -1.28 -19.28 10.51
CA ILE A 13 -1.78 -20.64 10.80
C ILE A 13 -1.59 -21.62 9.65
N TYR A 14 -1.21 -21.11 8.48
CA TYR A 14 -1.04 -21.90 7.26
C TYR A 14 0.43 -22.15 6.90
N GLU A 15 1.39 -21.51 7.58
CA GLU A 15 2.82 -21.67 7.34
C GLU A 15 3.26 -23.13 7.43
N PHE A 16 2.87 -23.85 8.47
CA PHE A 16 3.17 -25.28 8.67
C PHE A 16 2.02 -26.21 8.28
N ASN A 17 0.87 -25.66 7.88
CA ASN A 17 -0.30 -26.40 7.43
C ASN A 17 -0.79 -25.81 6.11
N ASN A 18 0.07 -25.88 5.09
CA ASN A 18 -0.18 -25.25 3.82
C ASN A 18 -1.50 -25.68 3.18
N ILE A 19 -2.19 -24.69 2.63
CA ILE A 19 -3.39 -24.88 1.82
C ILE A 19 -3.11 -24.42 0.39
N LYS A 20 -3.78 -25.06 -0.58
CA LYS A 20 -3.64 -24.75 -2.01
C LYS A 20 -4.97 -24.27 -2.60
N THR A 21 -5.72 -23.50 -1.82
CA THR A 21 -7.03 -22.97 -2.17
C THR A 21 -7.22 -21.54 -1.65
N THR A 22 -7.97 -20.74 -2.37
CA THR A 22 -8.38 -19.39 -1.95
C THR A 22 -9.63 -19.39 -1.05
N HIS A 23 -10.28 -20.57 -0.87
CA HIS A 23 -11.48 -20.72 -0.05
C HIS A 23 -11.10 -21.20 1.35
N PHE A 24 -10.94 -20.25 2.27
CA PHE A 24 -10.63 -20.50 3.69
C PHE A 24 -11.19 -19.38 4.57
N GLU A 25 -11.31 -19.64 5.86
CA GLU A 25 -11.65 -18.61 6.85
C GLU A 25 -10.47 -17.65 7.00
N LEU A 26 -10.70 -16.36 6.72
CA LEU A 26 -9.62 -15.36 6.66
C LEU A 26 -8.97 -15.17 8.04
N LEU A 27 -9.77 -15.02 9.09
CA LEU A 27 -9.31 -14.91 10.47
C LEU A 27 -10.03 -15.90 11.36
N ASN A 28 -9.31 -16.68 12.10
CA ASN A 28 -9.86 -17.55 13.13
C ASN A 28 -9.19 -17.30 14.50
N LYS A 29 -9.63 -18.03 15.52
CA LYS A 29 -9.14 -17.86 16.90
C LYS A 29 -7.64 -18.18 17.08
N ARG A 30 -7.04 -18.92 16.16
CA ARG A 30 -5.63 -19.30 16.22
C ARG A 30 -4.73 -18.33 15.42
N SER A 31 -5.32 -17.52 14.54
CA SER A 31 -4.58 -16.51 13.77
C SER A 31 -3.98 -15.48 14.74
N THR A 32 -2.68 -15.30 14.69
CA THR A 32 -1.92 -14.37 15.54
C THR A 32 -0.75 -13.78 14.77
N PHE A 33 -0.20 -12.68 15.26
CA PHE A 33 0.98 -12.07 14.68
C PHE A 33 2.24 -12.92 14.93
N THR A 34 3.18 -12.86 13.99
CA THR A 34 4.47 -13.55 14.03
C THR A 34 5.62 -12.54 14.15
N ASP A 35 6.85 -12.99 13.88
CA ASP A 35 8.02 -12.09 13.78
C ASP A 35 7.91 -11.09 12.63
N ASP A 36 7.16 -11.38 11.57
CA ASP A 36 6.85 -10.44 10.49
C ASP A 36 6.22 -9.14 11.01
N SER A 37 5.15 -9.25 11.79
CA SER A 37 4.52 -8.07 12.40
C SER A 37 5.42 -7.39 13.42
N ILE A 38 6.11 -8.15 14.27
CA ILE A 38 7.00 -7.61 15.30
C ILE A 38 8.09 -6.76 14.65
N LEU A 39 8.73 -7.27 13.61
CA LEU A 39 9.84 -6.60 12.95
C LEU A 39 9.36 -5.46 12.02
N THR A 40 8.20 -5.59 11.38
CA THR A 40 7.54 -4.50 10.65
C THR A 40 7.26 -3.32 11.59
N ILE A 41 6.73 -3.57 12.78
CA ILE A 41 6.43 -2.55 13.78
C ILE A 41 7.72 -1.97 14.39
N ALA A 42 8.76 -2.78 14.57
CA ALA A 42 10.06 -2.29 15.02
C ALA A 42 10.70 -1.30 14.03
N VAL A 43 10.58 -1.57 12.72
CA VAL A 43 11.03 -0.63 11.68
C VAL A 43 10.17 0.65 11.69
N ALA A 44 8.86 0.55 11.90
CA ALA A 44 7.99 1.71 12.04
C ALA A 44 8.35 2.57 13.25
N ASP A 45 8.64 1.95 14.40
CA ASP A 45 9.08 2.65 15.61
C ASP A 45 10.40 3.40 15.41
N TRP A 46 11.37 2.77 14.75
CA TRP A 46 12.62 3.42 14.35
C TRP A 46 12.40 4.61 13.42
N LEU A 47 11.49 4.50 12.44
CA LEU A 47 11.15 5.62 11.54
C LEU A 47 10.50 6.79 12.30
N LEU A 48 9.66 6.51 13.30
CA LEU A 48 9.04 7.52 14.16
C LEU A 48 10.07 8.28 15.02
N GLU A 49 11.14 7.61 15.44
CA GLU A 49 12.23 8.25 16.20
C GLU A 49 12.98 9.31 15.37
N GLY A 50 12.94 9.24 14.04
CA GLY A 50 13.56 10.20 13.12
C GLY A 50 15.09 10.14 13.02
N ALA A 51 15.77 9.38 13.87
CA ALA A 51 17.22 9.17 13.84
C ALA A 51 17.57 7.96 12.96
N LEU A 52 17.63 8.16 11.64
CA LEU A 52 17.74 7.08 10.64
C LEU A 52 19.17 6.53 10.52
N SER A 53 19.78 6.05 11.63
CA SER A 53 21.07 5.39 11.61
C SER A 53 20.97 3.87 11.76
N LYS A 54 21.97 3.14 11.25
CA LYS A 54 22.07 1.68 11.38
C LYS A 54 22.10 1.24 12.84
N GLU A 55 22.89 1.93 13.66
CA GLU A 55 23.07 1.63 15.08
C GLU A 55 21.73 1.74 15.83
N ARG A 56 20.95 2.76 15.52
CA ARG A 56 19.64 2.96 16.14
C ARG A 56 18.65 1.89 15.69
N LEU A 57 18.68 1.51 14.41
CA LEU A 57 17.86 0.43 13.90
C LEU A 57 18.21 -0.91 14.55
N ILE A 58 19.51 -1.25 14.64
CA ILE A 58 19.99 -2.47 15.31
C ILE A 58 19.49 -2.51 16.77
N PHE A 59 19.67 -1.41 17.50
CA PHE A 59 19.18 -1.30 18.87
C PHE A 59 17.66 -1.55 18.97
N THR A 60 16.90 -0.92 18.07
CA THR A 60 15.44 -1.05 18.06
C THR A 60 15.01 -2.48 17.74
N ILE A 61 15.56 -3.09 16.70
CA ILE A 61 15.26 -4.48 16.33
C ILE A 61 15.58 -5.44 17.50
N LYS A 62 16.77 -5.37 18.08
CA LYS A 62 17.16 -6.22 19.20
C LYS A 62 16.25 -6.04 20.43
N ARG A 63 15.87 -4.81 20.72
CA ARG A 63 14.92 -4.49 21.80
C ARG A 63 13.55 -5.16 21.57
N TYR A 64 13.04 -5.17 20.35
CA TYR A 64 11.78 -5.83 20.02
C TYR A 64 11.88 -7.34 20.11
N VAL A 65 12.95 -7.95 19.58
CA VAL A 65 13.19 -9.38 19.66
C VAL A 65 13.33 -9.85 21.10
N GLN A 66 14.06 -9.11 21.94
CA GLN A 66 14.19 -9.41 23.36
C GLN A 66 12.86 -9.29 24.13
N LYS A 67 11.99 -8.37 23.71
CA LYS A 67 10.66 -8.21 24.31
C LYS A 67 9.68 -9.30 23.88
N TYR A 68 9.83 -9.81 22.66
CA TYR A 68 9.01 -10.87 22.08
C TYR A 68 9.88 -12.06 21.65
N PRO A 69 10.50 -12.80 22.61
CA PRO A 69 11.54 -13.78 22.27
C PRO A 69 11.03 -15.04 21.58
N ASN A 70 9.73 -15.33 21.67
CA ASN A 70 9.11 -16.56 21.16
C ASN A 70 7.80 -16.24 20.45
N PRO A 71 7.84 -15.58 19.27
CA PRO A 71 6.63 -15.42 18.46
C PRO A 71 6.17 -16.77 17.90
N MET A 72 4.95 -16.83 17.38
CA MET A 72 4.50 -17.97 16.59
C MET A 72 5.42 -18.13 15.36
N GLY A 73 5.77 -19.35 14.97
CA GLY A 73 6.74 -19.61 13.90
C GLY A 73 8.20 -19.49 14.36
N GLY A 74 8.49 -18.57 15.27
CA GLY A 74 9.84 -18.28 15.77
C GLY A 74 10.60 -17.34 14.84
N TYR A 75 11.78 -16.94 15.25
CA TYR A 75 12.73 -16.23 14.38
C TYR A 75 13.61 -17.21 13.62
N GLY A 76 14.08 -16.86 12.41
CA GLY A 76 15.11 -17.63 11.75
C GLY A 76 16.35 -17.77 12.63
N SER A 77 16.96 -18.96 12.66
CA SER A 77 17.99 -19.33 13.64
C SER A 77 19.20 -18.36 13.65
N HIS A 78 19.71 -17.95 12.51
CA HIS A 78 20.82 -16.98 12.43
C HIS A 78 20.40 -15.59 12.90
N PHE A 79 19.18 -15.18 12.59
CA PHE A 79 18.63 -13.89 13.04
C PHE A 79 18.46 -13.90 14.57
N GLN A 80 17.92 -14.97 15.15
CA GLN A 80 17.76 -15.10 16.58
C GLN A 80 19.12 -15.05 17.28
N GLN A 81 20.11 -15.79 16.79
CA GLN A 81 21.47 -15.76 17.34
C GLN A 81 22.06 -14.35 17.31
N TRP A 82 21.94 -13.64 16.19
CA TRP A 82 22.43 -12.27 16.05
C TRP A 82 21.68 -11.31 17.00
N ALA A 83 20.35 -11.45 17.11
CA ALA A 83 19.53 -10.55 17.91
C ALA A 83 19.79 -10.65 19.44
N PHE A 84 20.24 -11.83 19.91
CA PHE A 84 20.59 -12.06 21.33
C PHE A 84 22.09 -11.95 21.61
N SER A 85 22.93 -11.73 20.60
CA SER A 85 24.37 -11.50 20.78
C SER A 85 24.68 -10.00 20.98
N ASP A 86 25.91 -9.71 21.41
CA ASP A 86 26.44 -8.35 21.46
C ASP A 86 27.00 -7.89 20.10
N GLU A 87 27.05 -8.78 19.11
CA GLU A 87 27.55 -8.49 17.77
C GLU A 87 26.53 -7.67 16.97
N ASN A 88 26.99 -6.68 16.22
CA ASN A 88 26.17 -5.81 15.39
C ASN A 88 26.45 -5.99 13.89
N GLU A 89 27.46 -6.80 13.54
CA GLU A 89 27.81 -7.05 12.14
C GLU A 89 26.76 -7.92 11.45
N PRO A 90 26.46 -7.63 10.19
CA PRO A 90 25.55 -8.44 9.39
C PRO A 90 26.16 -9.78 9.05
N TYR A 91 25.31 -10.80 8.89
CA TYR A 91 25.72 -12.20 8.63
C TYR A 91 25.38 -12.67 7.19
N ASN A 92 25.28 -11.75 6.25
CA ASN A 92 25.10 -11.99 4.82
C ASN A 92 23.88 -12.87 4.47
N SER A 93 22.74 -12.66 5.17
CA SER A 93 21.50 -13.35 4.87
C SER A 93 20.92 -12.93 3.52
N TRP A 94 20.36 -13.90 2.81
CA TRP A 94 19.55 -13.75 1.60
C TRP A 94 18.07 -14.07 1.84
N GLY A 95 17.70 -14.27 3.10
CA GLY A 95 16.36 -14.60 3.56
C GLY A 95 15.34 -13.48 3.32
N ASN A 96 14.06 -13.85 3.32
CA ASN A 96 12.93 -12.94 3.10
C ASN A 96 12.66 -12.00 4.29
N GLY A 97 13.33 -12.22 5.44
CA GLY A 97 13.22 -11.39 6.64
C GLY A 97 13.55 -9.91 6.46
N SER A 98 14.31 -9.54 5.43
CA SER A 98 14.50 -8.13 5.05
C SER A 98 13.29 -7.54 4.33
N ALA A 99 12.61 -8.32 3.51
CA ALA A 99 11.46 -7.90 2.72
C ALA A 99 10.17 -7.83 3.56
N MET A 100 9.96 -8.80 4.47
CA MET A 100 8.77 -8.84 5.32
C MET A 100 8.64 -7.62 6.22
N ARG A 101 9.76 -7.12 6.77
CA ARG A 101 9.76 -6.03 7.75
C ARG A 101 9.77 -4.62 7.17
N VAL A 102 9.86 -4.47 5.84
CA VAL A 102 10.14 -3.19 5.19
C VAL A 102 8.89 -2.35 4.87
N ALA A 103 7.69 -2.87 5.12
CA ALA A 103 6.45 -2.24 4.70
C ALA A 103 6.31 -0.77 5.15
N ALA A 104 6.73 -0.44 6.38
CA ALA A 104 6.71 0.92 6.90
C ALA A 104 7.56 1.90 6.08
N VAL A 105 8.70 1.44 5.52
CA VAL A 105 9.60 2.26 4.69
C VAL A 105 8.89 2.71 3.41
N GLY A 106 8.09 1.85 2.78
CA GLY A 106 7.31 2.20 1.60
C GLY A 106 6.32 3.35 1.80
N TRP A 107 5.96 3.65 3.05
CA TRP A 107 5.07 4.75 3.42
C TRP A 107 5.78 6.04 3.86
N ALA A 108 7.07 5.99 4.23
CA ALA A 108 7.68 7.04 5.02
C ALA A 108 8.29 8.20 4.21
N PHE A 109 8.61 8.02 2.95
CA PHE A 109 9.43 8.98 2.18
C PHE A 109 8.71 9.50 0.95
N ASP A 110 9.11 10.70 0.50
CA ASP A 110 8.45 11.40 -0.62
C ASP A 110 8.99 10.99 -2.00
N THR A 111 10.15 10.32 -2.05
CA THR A 111 10.76 9.87 -3.31
C THR A 111 11.02 8.37 -3.32
N LEU A 112 10.94 7.77 -4.50
CA LEU A 112 11.26 6.36 -4.69
C LEU A 112 12.73 6.07 -4.38
N GLU A 113 13.64 6.96 -4.77
CA GLU A 113 15.08 6.82 -4.53
C GLU A 113 15.40 6.77 -3.03
N GLU A 114 14.81 7.68 -2.24
CA GLU A 114 14.99 7.69 -0.79
C GLU A 114 14.37 6.44 -0.14
N THR A 115 13.17 6.04 -0.58
CA THR A 115 12.51 4.81 -0.14
C THR A 115 13.41 3.59 -0.34
N GLU A 116 14.00 3.44 -1.53
CA GLU A 116 14.91 2.34 -1.84
C GLU A 116 16.22 2.41 -1.07
N SER A 117 16.75 3.62 -0.86
CA SER A 117 17.96 3.83 -0.07
C SER A 117 17.78 3.40 1.39
N ILE A 118 16.66 3.78 1.98
CA ILE A 118 16.33 3.39 3.36
C ILE A 118 15.95 1.91 3.46
N ALA A 119 15.25 1.36 2.47
CA ALA A 119 14.99 -0.08 2.41
C ALA A 119 16.29 -0.90 2.39
N LYS A 120 17.28 -0.46 1.59
CA LYS A 120 18.63 -1.04 1.59
C LYS A 120 19.25 -0.97 2.99
N LEU A 121 19.22 0.19 3.65
CA LEU A 121 19.76 0.37 5.00
C LEU A 121 19.11 -0.61 5.98
N THR A 122 17.77 -0.81 5.91
CA THR A 122 17.08 -1.75 6.81
C THR A 122 17.46 -3.21 6.57
N ALA A 123 17.80 -3.56 5.33
CA ALA A 123 18.28 -4.90 5.00
C ALA A 123 19.72 -5.12 5.51
N GLU A 124 20.60 -4.15 5.27
CA GLU A 124 22.05 -4.27 5.49
C GLU A 124 22.47 -4.56 6.93
N ILE A 125 21.61 -4.34 7.92
CA ILE A 125 21.94 -4.66 9.32
C ILE A 125 22.05 -6.17 9.59
N THR A 126 21.48 -7.02 8.73
CA THR A 126 21.47 -8.48 8.85
C THR A 126 21.55 -9.19 7.49
N HIS A 127 20.82 -8.66 6.48
CA HIS A 127 20.59 -9.25 5.16
C HIS A 127 21.38 -8.47 4.10
N ASN A 128 22.69 -8.34 4.29
CA ASN A 128 23.58 -7.61 3.38
C ASN A 128 23.99 -8.40 2.13
N HIS A 129 23.47 -9.61 1.94
CA HIS A 129 23.56 -10.33 0.67
C HIS A 129 22.78 -9.58 -0.43
N PRO A 130 23.27 -9.53 -1.69
CA PRO A 130 22.57 -8.83 -2.77
C PRO A 130 21.07 -9.17 -2.90
N GLU A 131 20.69 -10.45 -2.75
CA GLU A 131 19.29 -10.87 -2.81
C GLU A 131 18.47 -10.39 -1.61
N GLY A 132 19.06 -10.32 -0.40
CA GLY A 132 18.39 -9.78 0.77
C GLY A 132 18.11 -8.28 0.63
N ILE A 133 19.08 -7.51 0.13
CA ILE A 133 18.94 -6.09 -0.17
C ILE A 133 17.89 -5.88 -1.27
N LYS A 134 17.99 -6.63 -2.36
CA LYS A 134 17.10 -6.58 -3.51
C LYS A 134 15.64 -6.82 -3.10
N GLY A 135 15.37 -7.82 -2.27
CA GLY A 135 14.03 -8.14 -1.79
C GLY A 135 13.40 -7.00 -1.00
N ALA A 136 14.14 -6.41 -0.06
CA ALA A 136 13.67 -5.26 0.71
C ALA A 136 13.39 -4.05 -0.17
N GLN A 137 14.31 -3.71 -1.08
CA GLN A 137 14.13 -2.59 -2.01
C GLN A 137 12.93 -2.79 -2.94
N ALA A 138 12.77 -3.99 -3.51
CA ALA A 138 11.66 -4.30 -4.41
C ALA A 138 10.30 -4.20 -3.70
N THR A 139 10.20 -4.70 -2.48
CA THR A 139 8.99 -4.63 -1.66
C THR A 139 8.64 -3.18 -1.30
N ALA A 140 9.61 -2.42 -0.79
CA ALA A 140 9.39 -1.01 -0.45
C ALA A 140 9.03 -0.16 -1.68
N ALA A 141 9.69 -0.40 -2.82
CA ALA A 141 9.41 0.27 -4.08
C ALA A 141 7.98 -0.04 -4.57
N ALA A 142 7.55 -1.30 -4.51
CA ALA A 142 6.19 -1.68 -4.90
C ALA A 142 5.13 -0.98 -4.00
N ILE A 143 5.35 -0.89 -2.69
CA ILE A 143 4.48 -0.17 -1.76
C ILE A 143 4.47 1.33 -2.07
N PHE A 144 5.64 1.94 -2.28
CA PHE A 144 5.75 3.35 -2.64
C PHE A 144 4.98 3.66 -3.94
N MET A 145 5.23 2.88 -5.00
CA MET A 145 4.56 3.06 -6.28
C MET A 145 3.05 2.85 -6.17
N ALA A 146 2.62 1.83 -5.41
CA ALA A 146 1.21 1.56 -5.17
C ALA A 146 0.51 2.75 -4.48
N ARG A 147 1.09 3.30 -3.40
CA ARG A 147 0.51 4.45 -2.69
C ARG A 147 0.58 5.76 -3.47
N THR A 148 1.51 5.87 -4.41
CA THR A 148 1.63 7.03 -5.32
C THR A 148 0.89 6.82 -6.63
N LEU A 149 -0.07 5.91 -6.64
CA LEU A 149 -1.05 5.68 -7.70
C LEU A 149 -0.45 5.16 -9.02
N SER A 150 0.69 4.48 -8.98
CA SER A 150 1.14 3.71 -10.14
C SER A 150 0.15 2.56 -10.43
N THR A 151 -0.04 2.27 -11.70
CA THR A 151 -0.80 1.08 -12.13
C THR A 151 -0.04 -0.20 -11.78
N LYS A 152 -0.73 -1.31 -11.76
CA LYS A 152 -0.11 -2.64 -11.60
C LYS A 152 0.93 -2.92 -12.68
N GLN A 153 0.66 -2.48 -13.91
CA GLN A 153 1.58 -2.65 -15.03
C GLN A 153 2.86 -1.84 -14.82
N GLU A 154 2.77 -0.59 -14.40
CA GLU A 154 3.94 0.24 -14.08
C GLU A 154 4.77 -0.35 -12.94
N ILE A 155 4.12 -0.86 -11.89
CA ILE A 155 4.79 -1.55 -10.77
C ILE A 155 5.53 -2.80 -11.30
N LYS A 156 4.84 -3.64 -12.07
CA LYS A 156 5.41 -4.85 -12.68
C LYS A 156 6.65 -4.52 -13.51
N GLU A 157 6.53 -3.61 -14.48
CA GLU A 157 7.61 -3.22 -15.37
C GLU A 157 8.82 -2.63 -14.62
N TYR A 158 8.55 -1.82 -13.60
CA TYR A 158 9.62 -1.27 -12.77
C TYR A 158 10.38 -2.36 -12.02
N ILE A 159 9.66 -3.26 -11.35
CA ILE A 159 10.26 -4.35 -10.57
C ILE A 159 11.02 -5.32 -11.46
N GLU A 160 10.46 -5.71 -12.60
CA GLU A 160 11.13 -6.59 -13.59
C GLU A 160 12.41 -5.93 -14.12
N ARG A 161 12.33 -4.68 -14.54
CA ARG A 161 13.46 -3.95 -15.13
C ARG A 161 14.58 -3.68 -14.12
N LYS A 162 14.23 -3.24 -12.91
CA LYS A 162 15.23 -2.80 -11.92
C LYS A 162 15.81 -3.94 -11.11
N TYR A 163 14.96 -4.89 -10.72
CA TYR A 163 15.34 -5.97 -9.82
C TYR A 163 15.49 -7.34 -10.51
N GLY A 164 15.09 -7.45 -11.77
CA GLY A 164 15.22 -8.67 -12.55
C GLY A 164 14.35 -9.83 -12.06
N TYR A 165 13.29 -9.56 -11.29
CA TYR A 165 12.31 -10.57 -10.93
C TYR A 165 11.41 -10.90 -12.13
N ASN A 166 11.08 -12.17 -12.32
CA ASN A 166 10.14 -12.61 -13.35
C ASN A 166 8.71 -12.58 -12.76
N LEU A 167 7.92 -11.60 -13.16
CA LEU A 167 6.53 -11.40 -12.71
C LEU A 167 5.50 -11.76 -13.79
N SER A 168 5.88 -12.53 -14.83
CA SER A 168 4.99 -12.90 -15.92
C SER A 168 4.17 -14.17 -15.66
N ARG A 169 4.42 -14.88 -14.57
CA ARG A 169 3.64 -16.04 -14.13
C ARG A 169 2.37 -15.58 -13.40
N SER A 170 1.40 -16.47 -13.31
CA SER A 170 0.19 -16.27 -12.49
C SER A 170 0.22 -17.11 -11.22
N CYS A 171 -0.61 -16.74 -10.23
CA CYS A 171 -0.81 -17.55 -9.03
C CYS A 171 -1.28 -18.97 -9.34
N ASP A 172 -2.08 -19.14 -10.39
CA ASP A 172 -2.58 -20.47 -10.79
C ASP A 172 -1.45 -21.36 -11.35
N GLU A 173 -0.47 -20.79 -12.03
CA GLU A 173 0.73 -21.51 -12.49
C GLU A 173 1.70 -21.82 -11.35
N ILE A 174 1.80 -20.94 -10.36
CA ILE A 174 2.71 -21.06 -9.23
C ILE A 174 2.17 -22.06 -8.20
N ARG A 175 0.90 -21.97 -7.85
CA ARG A 175 0.28 -22.72 -6.74
C ARG A 175 0.54 -24.22 -6.73
N PRO A 176 0.45 -24.96 -7.85
CA PRO A 176 0.67 -26.40 -7.86
C PRO A 176 2.10 -26.84 -7.56
N VAL A 177 3.08 -25.96 -7.84
CA VAL A 177 4.51 -26.30 -7.82
C VAL A 177 5.30 -25.58 -6.74
N TYR A 178 4.72 -24.58 -6.11
CA TYR A 178 5.40 -23.79 -5.08
C TYR A 178 5.47 -24.55 -3.76
N HIS A 179 6.63 -24.49 -3.14
CA HIS A 179 6.93 -25.08 -1.84
C HIS A 179 7.55 -24.05 -0.91
N PHE A 180 7.73 -24.40 0.35
CA PHE A 180 8.35 -23.54 1.34
C PHE A 180 9.71 -23.02 0.85
N ASN A 181 9.87 -21.70 0.88
CA ASN A 181 11.08 -21.00 0.46
C ASN A 181 11.27 -19.73 1.28
N GLU A 182 12.33 -19.70 2.07
CA GLU A 182 12.68 -18.59 2.97
C GLU A 182 13.57 -17.52 2.31
N SER A 183 13.86 -17.65 1.00
CA SER A 183 14.71 -16.68 0.30
C SER A 183 13.91 -15.49 -0.25
N CYS A 184 14.52 -14.31 -0.28
CA CYS A 184 13.95 -13.18 -1.02
C CYS A 184 13.67 -13.53 -2.49
N ALA A 185 14.56 -14.26 -3.14
CA ALA A 185 14.42 -14.66 -4.55
C ALA A 185 13.22 -15.58 -4.80
N GLY A 186 12.81 -16.37 -3.81
CA GLY A 186 11.69 -17.30 -3.93
C GLY A 186 10.39 -16.80 -3.32
N THR A 187 10.42 -15.77 -2.47
CA THR A 187 9.24 -15.25 -1.78
C THR A 187 8.74 -13.96 -2.40
N VAL A 188 9.64 -12.99 -2.65
CA VAL A 188 9.25 -11.62 -3.05
C VAL A 188 8.54 -11.58 -4.40
N PRO A 189 9.02 -12.23 -5.48
CA PRO A 189 8.31 -12.23 -6.76
C PRO A 189 6.94 -12.88 -6.65
N GLU A 190 6.78 -13.98 -5.92
CA GLU A 190 5.51 -14.67 -5.71
C GLU A 190 4.50 -13.80 -4.94
N ALA A 191 4.95 -13.10 -3.92
CA ALA A 191 4.12 -12.15 -3.17
C ALA A 191 3.66 -10.96 -4.06
N ILE A 192 4.55 -10.43 -4.90
CA ILE A 192 4.19 -9.38 -5.85
C ILE A 192 3.21 -9.90 -6.90
N ILE A 193 3.39 -11.11 -7.43
CA ILE A 193 2.45 -11.75 -8.37
C ILE A 193 1.08 -11.92 -7.74
N ALA A 194 0.98 -12.35 -6.47
CA ALA A 194 -0.29 -12.45 -5.76
C ALA A 194 -1.03 -11.10 -5.69
N PHE A 195 -0.31 -10.01 -5.50
CA PHE A 195 -0.86 -8.67 -5.61
C PHE A 195 -1.28 -8.32 -7.06
N LEU A 196 -0.45 -8.62 -8.05
CA LEU A 196 -0.73 -8.30 -9.45
C LEU A 196 -1.98 -9.02 -9.97
N ASP A 197 -2.20 -10.27 -9.57
CA ASP A 197 -3.35 -11.10 -9.97
C ASP A 197 -4.64 -10.74 -9.20
N SER A 198 -4.55 -10.01 -8.10
CA SER A 198 -5.71 -9.71 -7.25
C SER A 198 -6.62 -8.64 -7.85
N SER A 199 -7.90 -8.65 -7.48
CA SER A 199 -8.86 -7.60 -7.82
C SER A 199 -9.11 -6.59 -6.70
N ASP A 200 -8.78 -6.97 -5.46
CA ASP A 200 -9.00 -6.22 -4.24
C ASP A 200 -8.05 -6.70 -3.13
N PHE A 201 -8.13 -6.06 -1.96
CA PHE A 201 -7.25 -6.37 -0.84
C PHE A 201 -7.42 -7.81 -0.33
N GLU A 202 -8.66 -8.26 -0.12
CA GLU A 202 -8.93 -9.62 0.39
C GLU A 202 -8.46 -10.68 -0.59
N THR A 203 -8.75 -10.50 -1.88
CA THR A 203 -8.29 -11.39 -2.95
C THR A 203 -6.77 -11.50 -2.96
N ALA A 204 -6.04 -10.39 -2.74
CA ALA A 204 -4.58 -10.41 -2.67
C ALA A 204 -4.07 -11.32 -1.54
N ILE A 205 -4.63 -11.17 -0.33
CA ILE A 205 -4.27 -12.02 0.81
C ILE A 205 -4.61 -13.50 0.53
N ARG A 206 -5.80 -13.77 -0.01
CA ARG A 206 -6.23 -15.13 -0.34
C ARG A 206 -5.34 -15.80 -1.37
N LEU A 207 -4.93 -15.06 -2.41
CA LEU A 207 -4.00 -15.55 -3.42
C LEU A 207 -2.64 -15.86 -2.79
N ALA A 208 -2.06 -14.96 -2.00
CA ALA A 208 -0.77 -15.18 -1.35
C ALA A 208 -0.78 -16.44 -0.47
N VAL A 209 -1.75 -16.57 0.43
CA VAL A 209 -1.87 -17.75 1.31
C VAL A 209 -2.09 -19.03 0.50
N SER A 210 -2.85 -18.96 -0.60
CA SER A 210 -3.14 -20.13 -1.45
C SER A 210 -1.93 -20.68 -2.19
N LEU A 211 -0.84 -19.93 -2.29
CA LEU A 211 0.42 -20.44 -2.83
C LEU A 211 1.05 -21.49 -1.92
N GLY A 212 0.75 -21.44 -0.62
CA GLY A 212 1.40 -22.25 0.39
C GLY A 212 2.84 -21.80 0.64
N GLY A 213 3.67 -22.65 1.22
CA GLY A 213 5.04 -22.31 1.59
C GLY A 213 5.06 -21.43 2.86
N ASP A 214 5.86 -20.40 2.85
CA ASP A 214 6.01 -19.38 3.89
C ASP A 214 4.86 -18.36 3.79
N THR A 215 3.69 -18.76 4.28
CA THR A 215 2.42 -18.09 3.98
C THR A 215 2.22 -16.79 4.74
N ASP A 216 2.76 -16.64 5.94
CA ASP A 216 2.75 -15.41 6.71
C ASP A 216 3.60 -14.34 6.03
N THR A 217 4.83 -14.68 5.64
CA THR A 217 5.71 -13.75 4.90
C THR A 217 5.15 -13.42 3.51
N LEU A 218 4.65 -14.41 2.74
CA LEU A 218 4.01 -14.13 1.44
C LEU A 218 2.84 -13.16 1.60
N ALA A 219 1.95 -13.42 2.56
CA ALA A 219 0.79 -12.57 2.77
C ALA A 219 1.14 -11.23 3.43
N CYS A 220 2.19 -11.17 4.26
CA CYS A 220 2.73 -9.94 4.82
C CYS A 220 3.20 -8.98 3.70
N ILE A 221 4.06 -9.46 2.81
CA ILE A 221 4.57 -8.66 1.68
C ILE A 221 3.41 -8.25 0.75
N THR A 222 2.58 -9.20 0.35
CA THR A 222 1.42 -8.95 -0.52
C THR A 222 0.45 -7.94 0.10
N GLY A 223 0.13 -8.10 1.38
CA GLY A 223 -0.78 -7.24 2.13
C GLY A 223 -0.27 -5.81 2.27
N GLY A 224 1.04 -5.64 2.45
CA GLY A 224 1.67 -4.32 2.48
C GLY A 224 1.50 -3.56 1.16
N ILE A 225 1.65 -4.24 0.03
CA ILE A 225 1.47 -3.66 -1.31
C ILE A 225 -0.03 -3.43 -1.61
N ALA A 226 -0.87 -4.42 -1.28
CA ALA A 226 -2.30 -4.35 -1.54
C ALA A 226 -2.99 -3.22 -0.73
N GLU A 227 -2.60 -3.02 0.54
CA GLU A 227 -3.06 -1.89 1.34
C GLU A 227 -2.72 -0.55 0.66
N ALA A 228 -1.49 -0.41 0.18
CA ALA A 228 -1.03 0.81 -0.47
C ALA A 228 -1.76 1.08 -1.78
N PHE A 229 -2.15 0.03 -2.50
CA PHE A 229 -2.82 0.11 -3.79
C PHE A 229 -4.33 0.28 -3.69
N TYR A 230 -5.00 -0.57 -2.91
CA TYR A 230 -6.46 -0.60 -2.81
C TYR A 230 -6.99 0.23 -1.63
N GLY A 231 -6.16 0.50 -0.63
CA GLY A 231 -6.62 0.91 0.68
C GLY A 231 -7.21 -0.27 1.46
N MET A 232 -7.47 -0.10 2.72
CA MET A 232 -8.16 -1.10 3.54
C MET A 232 -9.65 -0.77 3.73
N ALA A 233 -10.05 0.46 3.45
CA ALA A 233 -11.42 0.94 3.66
C ALA A 233 -12.22 1.23 2.37
N ASN A 234 -11.56 1.33 1.21
CA ASN A 234 -12.17 1.87 -0.01
C ASN A 234 -12.22 0.89 -1.18
N SER A 235 -12.05 -0.40 -0.98
CA SER A 235 -11.84 -1.33 -2.07
C SER A 235 -13.05 -2.12 -2.52
N LEU A 236 -14.27 -1.79 -2.04
CA LEU A 236 -15.45 -2.55 -2.48
C LEU A 236 -16.65 -1.65 -2.79
N PRO A 237 -17.42 -2.00 -3.83
CA PRO A 237 -18.65 -1.29 -4.18
C PRO A 237 -19.66 -1.36 -3.03
N GLU A 238 -20.51 -0.35 -2.92
CA GLU A 238 -21.57 -0.17 -1.89
C GLU A 238 -22.61 -1.30 -1.78
N THR A 239 -22.36 -2.44 -2.36
CA THR A 239 -23.25 -3.59 -2.29
C THR A 239 -22.72 -4.64 -1.32
N THR A 240 -23.22 -4.54 -0.12
CA THR A 240 -23.64 -5.69 0.70
C THR A 240 -22.57 -6.40 1.46
N VAL A 241 -21.69 -6.40 2.03
CA VAL A 241 -20.94 -7.30 2.96
C VAL A 241 -19.53 -6.81 3.24
N SER A 242 -18.97 -6.15 2.30
CA SER A 242 -17.55 -5.90 2.27
C SER A 242 -17.09 -4.64 3.05
N GLU A 243 -17.83 -3.56 3.07
CA GLU A 243 -17.50 -2.36 3.85
C GLU A 243 -17.49 -2.67 5.36
N TYR A 244 -18.39 -3.52 5.79
CA TYR A 244 -18.44 -4.04 7.16
C TYR A 244 -17.25 -4.98 7.46
N ASN A 245 -16.82 -5.77 6.48
CA ASN A 245 -15.72 -6.71 6.64
C ASN A 245 -14.36 -6.04 6.69
N PHE A 246 -14.13 -4.94 5.97
CA PHE A 246 -12.83 -4.26 6.00
C PHE A 246 -12.58 -3.52 7.30
N LYS A 247 -13.55 -2.77 7.78
CA LYS A 247 -13.45 -2.14 9.09
C LYS A 247 -13.30 -3.21 10.20
N TYR A 248 -14.02 -4.29 10.07
CA TYR A 248 -13.91 -5.45 10.96
C TYR A 248 -12.52 -6.07 10.94
N LEU A 249 -11.93 -6.31 9.76
CA LEU A 249 -10.58 -6.88 9.63
C LEU A 249 -9.50 -5.96 10.20
N GLU A 250 -9.64 -4.65 10.00
CA GLU A 250 -8.74 -3.64 10.58
C GLU A 250 -8.82 -3.65 12.11
N GLU A 251 -10.03 -3.61 12.67
CA GLU A 251 -10.28 -3.69 14.12
C GLU A 251 -9.78 -5.03 14.70
N GLU A 252 -10.05 -6.15 14.07
CA GLU A 252 -9.60 -7.47 14.47
C GLU A 252 -8.07 -7.61 14.43
N THR A 253 -7.42 -7.02 13.43
CA THR A 253 -5.96 -6.98 13.34
C THR A 253 -5.36 -6.21 14.52
N ILE A 254 -5.86 -5.01 14.77
CA ILE A 254 -5.42 -4.16 15.87
C ILE A 254 -5.67 -4.87 17.21
N ASN A 255 -6.84 -5.51 17.39
CA ASN A 255 -7.20 -6.17 18.64
C ASN A 255 -6.30 -7.36 18.98
N ARG A 256 -5.67 -7.99 18.01
CA ARG A 256 -4.71 -9.09 18.21
C ARG A 256 -3.32 -8.63 18.62
N LEU A 257 -3.02 -7.35 18.52
CA LEU A 257 -1.73 -6.80 18.94
C LEU A 257 -1.72 -6.44 20.43
N PRO A 258 -0.59 -6.61 21.13
CA PRO A 258 -0.37 -6.02 22.46
C PRO A 258 -0.41 -4.48 22.41
N GLU A 259 -0.81 -3.86 23.52
CA GLU A 259 -1.01 -2.41 23.61
C GLU A 259 0.19 -1.56 23.18
N ASN A 260 1.40 -1.99 23.48
CA ASN A 260 2.59 -1.25 23.04
C ASN A 260 2.82 -1.32 21.51
N LEU A 261 2.45 -2.42 20.85
CA LEU A 261 2.50 -2.53 19.40
C LEU A 261 1.38 -1.70 18.75
N LYS A 262 0.16 -1.74 19.31
CA LYS A 262 -0.97 -0.88 18.88
C LYS A 262 -0.58 0.59 18.89
N LYS A 263 0.09 1.03 19.95
CA LYS A 263 0.53 2.42 20.08
C LYS A 263 1.42 2.84 18.94
N VAL A 264 2.43 2.05 18.60
CA VAL A 264 3.35 2.35 17.49
C VAL A 264 2.61 2.38 16.15
N VAL A 265 1.74 1.39 15.91
CA VAL A 265 0.90 1.36 14.69
C VAL A 265 0.06 2.63 14.60
N SER A 266 -0.66 3.00 15.66
CA SER A 266 -1.50 4.20 15.69
C SER A 266 -0.69 5.47 15.43
N GLU A 267 0.46 5.62 16.11
CA GLU A 267 1.34 6.77 15.97
C GLU A 267 1.92 6.87 14.54
N PHE A 268 2.30 5.73 13.95
CA PHE A 268 2.77 5.68 12.57
C PHE A 268 1.71 6.16 11.58
N TYR A 269 0.45 5.71 11.74
CA TYR A 269 -0.64 6.18 10.88
C TYR A 269 -0.96 7.65 11.09
N GLN A 270 -0.95 8.14 12.32
CA GLN A 270 -1.21 9.54 12.63
C GLN A 270 -0.10 10.48 12.12
N THR A 271 1.16 10.04 12.19
CA THR A 271 2.31 10.90 11.92
C THR A 271 2.80 10.80 10.48
N ILE A 272 2.86 9.58 9.92
CA ILE A 272 3.47 9.32 8.61
C ILE A 272 2.39 9.07 7.55
N VAL A 273 1.53 8.07 7.76
CA VAL A 273 0.56 7.68 6.72
C VAL A 273 -0.48 8.76 6.48
N SER A 274 -0.94 9.46 7.52
CA SER A 274 -1.89 10.56 7.38
C SER A 274 -1.34 11.70 6.51
N LYS A 275 -0.06 12.05 6.65
CA LYS A 275 0.58 13.05 5.78
C LYS A 275 0.55 12.61 4.31
N ASN A 276 0.76 11.33 4.06
CA ASN A 276 0.75 10.77 2.72
C ASN A 276 -0.65 10.58 2.14
N LYS A 277 -1.64 10.22 2.96
CA LYS A 277 -3.06 10.21 2.55
C LYS A 277 -3.56 11.62 2.25
N LEU A 278 -3.11 12.60 3.02
CA LEU A 278 -3.44 14.01 2.81
C LEU A 278 -2.88 14.56 1.50
N PHE A 279 -1.82 13.99 0.97
CA PHE A 279 -1.28 14.34 -0.34
C PHE A 279 -2.29 14.10 -1.47
N TRP A 280 -3.18 13.14 -1.31
CA TRP A 280 -4.22 12.76 -2.28
C TRP A 280 -5.62 13.25 -1.88
N ALA A 281 -5.79 13.66 -0.64
CA ALA A 281 -7.01 14.27 -0.21
C ALA A 281 -7.05 15.72 -0.68
N LYS A 282 -8.25 16.30 -0.64
CA LYS A 282 -8.49 17.72 -0.84
C LYS A 282 -7.37 18.56 -0.27
N ASN A 283 -6.78 19.34 -1.11
CA ASN A 283 -5.80 20.34 -0.71
C ASN A 283 -6.52 21.57 -0.16
N ASP A 284 -6.76 21.59 1.14
CA ASP A 284 -7.80 22.37 1.77
C ASP A 284 -7.40 23.62 2.50
N SER A 285 -6.26 24.13 2.21
CA SER A 285 -6.04 25.52 2.58
C SER A 285 -6.78 26.50 1.67
N ARG A 286 -7.46 25.99 0.66
CA ARG A 286 -8.29 26.80 -0.19
C ARG A 286 -9.70 26.73 0.28
N THR A 287 -10.28 27.86 0.63
CA THR A 287 -11.70 28.00 0.64
C THR A 287 -12.19 27.80 -0.79
N ILE A 288 -12.64 26.59 -1.10
CA ILE A 288 -13.28 26.30 -2.37
C ILE A 288 -14.74 26.65 -2.17
N TRP A 289 -15.22 27.60 -2.94
CA TRP A 289 -16.58 28.10 -2.86
C TRP A 289 -17.51 27.28 -3.76
N GLY A 290 -18.76 27.08 -3.35
CA GLY A 290 -19.80 26.48 -4.17
C GLY A 290 -20.35 25.14 -3.70
N GLU A 291 -20.02 24.69 -2.47
CA GLU A 291 -20.56 23.46 -1.91
C GLU A 291 -22.07 23.51 -1.60
N GLU A 292 -22.65 24.69 -1.51
CA GLU A 292 -23.99 24.86 -0.95
C GLU A 292 -25.14 24.50 -1.90
N GLN A 293 -24.87 24.36 -3.21
CA GLN A 293 -25.93 24.10 -4.18
C GLN A 293 -25.46 23.14 -5.29
N TRP A 294 -25.44 21.87 -5.00
CA TRP A 294 -25.20 20.84 -6.00
C TRP A 294 -26.46 20.53 -6.80
N ILE A 295 -26.41 20.73 -8.11
CA ILE A 295 -27.48 20.42 -9.05
C ILE A 295 -27.15 19.09 -9.73
N LYS A 296 -27.99 18.07 -9.52
CA LYS A 296 -27.80 16.76 -10.16
C LYS A 296 -27.92 16.88 -11.67
N THR A 297 -26.95 16.35 -12.39
CA THR A 297 -26.94 16.37 -13.87
C THR A 297 -27.24 14.98 -14.44
N LYS A 298 -27.47 14.93 -15.75
CA LYS A 298 -27.58 13.66 -16.48
C LYS A 298 -26.25 12.92 -16.40
N LEU A 299 -26.29 11.61 -16.26
CA LEU A 299 -25.11 10.77 -16.27
C LEU A 299 -24.48 10.75 -17.65
N ASP A 300 -23.14 10.76 -17.69
CA ASP A 300 -22.38 10.54 -18.92
C ASP A 300 -22.30 9.04 -19.20
N ASP A 301 -22.43 8.64 -20.45
CA ASP A 301 -22.30 7.24 -20.90
C ASP A 301 -20.83 6.79 -21.02
N LYS A 302 -19.88 7.69 -20.74
CA LYS A 302 -18.45 7.40 -20.78
C LYS A 302 -18.02 6.54 -19.61
N LYS A 303 -17.03 5.70 -19.88
CA LYS A 303 -16.44 4.79 -18.92
C LYS A 303 -14.92 4.83 -18.98
N LEU A 304 -14.29 4.58 -17.85
CA LEU A 304 -12.84 4.56 -17.68
C LEU A 304 -12.37 3.13 -17.47
N ASP A 305 -11.27 2.76 -18.07
CA ASP A 305 -10.52 1.59 -17.67
C ASP A 305 -9.80 1.83 -16.33
N GLU A 306 -9.19 0.79 -15.76
CA GLU A 306 -8.49 0.85 -14.49
C GLU A 306 -7.38 1.92 -14.46
N GLU A 307 -6.62 2.04 -15.54
CA GLU A 307 -5.51 3.00 -15.64
C GLU A 307 -6.02 4.43 -15.66
N SER A 308 -7.00 4.70 -16.51
CA SER A 308 -7.65 6.01 -16.60
C SER A 308 -8.31 6.40 -15.29
N TYR A 309 -9.02 5.47 -14.64
CA TYR A 309 -9.64 5.73 -13.35
C TYR A 309 -8.61 6.06 -12.27
N ARG A 310 -7.51 5.31 -12.19
CA ARG A 310 -6.44 5.62 -11.24
C ARG A 310 -5.76 6.96 -11.53
N SER A 311 -5.70 7.36 -12.79
CA SER A 311 -5.25 8.69 -13.17
C SER A 311 -6.18 9.77 -12.59
N PHE A 312 -7.48 9.53 -12.55
CA PHE A 312 -8.45 10.44 -11.93
C PHE A 312 -8.35 10.52 -10.40
N LEU A 313 -7.87 9.47 -9.75
CA LEU A 313 -7.63 9.53 -8.30
C LEU A 313 -6.47 10.47 -7.94
N LYS A 314 -5.60 10.79 -8.89
CA LYS A 314 -4.52 11.76 -8.69
C LYS A 314 -5.15 13.15 -8.61
N SER A 315 -4.79 13.89 -7.57
CA SER A 315 -5.20 15.30 -7.46
C SER A 315 -4.34 16.14 -8.40
N TYR A 316 -5.01 16.86 -9.30
CA TYR A 316 -4.35 17.74 -10.25
C TYR A 316 -4.51 19.19 -9.82
N GLY A 317 -3.41 19.92 -9.70
CA GLY A 317 -3.44 21.36 -9.52
C GLY A 317 -3.54 22.09 -10.86
N PRO A 318 -4.14 23.27 -10.90
CA PRO A 318 -4.11 24.11 -12.08
C PRO A 318 -2.69 24.60 -12.37
N ASP A 319 -2.30 24.62 -13.63
CA ASP A 319 -1.08 25.24 -14.13
C ASP A 319 -1.39 26.48 -14.98
N TRP A 320 -0.35 27.07 -15.60
CA TRP A 320 -0.52 28.29 -16.41
C TRP A 320 -1.41 28.08 -17.63
N ASP A 321 -1.40 26.89 -18.22
CA ASP A 321 -2.16 26.55 -19.43
C ASP A 321 -3.51 25.92 -19.08
N MET A 322 -3.57 25.20 -17.92
CA MET A 322 -4.76 24.49 -17.46
C MET A 322 -5.25 25.05 -16.13
N ARG A 323 -6.29 25.87 -16.17
CA ARG A 323 -6.84 26.55 -14.99
C ARG A 323 -7.75 25.67 -14.12
N PHE A 324 -7.94 24.41 -14.49
CA PHE A 324 -8.78 23.46 -13.80
C PHE A 324 -7.95 22.55 -12.90
N GLY A 325 -8.46 22.22 -11.75
CA GLY A 325 -7.90 21.21 -10.86
C GLY A 325 -8.94 20.16 -10.53
N VAL A 326 -8.45 18.99 -10.13
CA VAL A 326 -9.27 17.86 -9.67
C VAL A 326 -8.72 17.37 -8.35
N TYR A 327 -9.61 17.05 -7.41
CA TYR A 327 -9.24 16.30 -6.20
C TYR A 327 -10.29 15.23 -5.89
N TYR A 328 -9.91 14.23 -5.10
CA TYR A 328 -10.76 13.13 -4.69
C TYR A 328 -11.03 13.21 -3.18
N GLU A 329 -12.30 13.14 -2.78
CA GLU A 329 -12.74 13.15 -1.39
C GLU A 329 -14.11 12.44 -1.28
N ASP A 330 -14.31 11.67 -0.22
CA ASP A 330 -15.59 11.01 0.10
C ASP A 330 -16.21 10.23 -1.07
N GLY A 331 -15.37 9.49 -1.82
CA GLY A 331 -15.82 8.69 -2.94
C GLY A 331 -16.14 9.48 -4.22
N CYS A 332 -15.95 10.80 -4.23
CA CYS A 332 -16.24 11.68 -5.36
C CYS A 332 -14.99 12.39 -5.89
N HIS A 333 -14.98 12.63 -7.18
CA HIS A 333 -14.00 13.52 -7.83
C HIS A 333 -14.61 14.90 -7.94
N TYR A 334 -13.91 15.88 -7.44
CA TYR A 334 -14.30 17.29 -7.47
C TYR A 334 -13.45 18.05 -8.48
N VAL A 335 -14.11 18.74 -9.40
CA VAL A 335 -13.47 19.61 -10.37
C VAL A 335 -13.64 21.07 -9.96
N TYR A 336 -12.55 21.81 -9.96
CA TYR A 336 -12.57 23.23 -9.60
C TYR A 336 -11.76 24.08 -10.58
N ARG A 337 -12.07 25.35 -10.63
CA ARG A 337 -11.28 26.36 -11.35
C ARG A 337 -11.02 27.54 -10.41
N SER A 338 -9.76 27.93 -10.30
CA SER A 338 -9.36 28.90 -9.30
C SER A 338 -9.78 28.44 -7.89
N ASN A 339 -10.76 29.02 -7.27
CA ASN A 339 -11.29 28.65 -5.95
C ASN A 339 -12.75 28.20 -5.99
N PHE A 340 -13.30 27.91 -7.18
CA PHE A 340 -14.71 27.58 -7.32
C PHE A 340 -14.88 26.12 -7.73
N LEU A 341 -15.68 25.38 -6.96
CA LEU A 341 -16.17 24.07 -7.35
C LEU A 341 -17.12 24.22 -8.54
N LEU A 342 -16.91 23.37 -9.52
CA LEU A 342 -17.69 23.39 -10.75
C LEU A 342 -18.52 22.11 -10.91
N LYS A 343 -17.91 20.95 -10.66
CA LYS A 343 -18.52 19.65 -10.89
C LYS A 343 -18.02 18.62 -9.89
N LYS A 344 -18.82 17.60 -9.63
CA LYS A 344 -18.37 16.38 -8.95
C LYS A 344 -18.97 15.14 -9.59
N PHE A 345 -18.17 14.06 -9.58
CA PHE A 345 -18.55 12.78 -10.12
C PHE A 345 -18.28 11.67 -9.11
N LYS A 346 -19.14 10.65 -9.11
CA LYS A 346 -18.87 9.39 -8.46
C LYS A 346 -18.74 8.30 -9.53
N PHE A 347 -17.68 7.51 -9.42
CA PHE A 347 -17.44 6.38 -10.29
C PHE A 347 -17.67 5.08 -9.54
N GLN A 348 -18.14 4.06 -10.26
CA GLN A 348 -18.27 2.70 -9.75
C GLN A 348 -17.81 1.72 -10.82
N LYS A 349 -17.00 0.74 -10.42
CA LYS A 349 -16.60 -0.37 -11.29
C LYS A 349 -17.80 -1.29 -11.51
N GLN A 350 -18.08 -1.61 -12.79
CA GLN A 350 -19.16 -2.49 -13.18
C GLN A 350 -18.62 -3.87 -13.61
N ASP A 351 -19.53 -4.80 -13.87
CA ASP A 351 -19.19 -6.16 -14.28
C ASP A 351 -18.43 -6.27 -15.59
N ASP A 352 -18.50 -5.23 -16.43
CA ASP A 352 -17.73 -5.13 -17.68
C ASP A 352 -16.26 -4.76 -17.45
N GLY A 353 -15.83 -4.58 -16.19
CA GLY A 353 -14.47 -4.24 -15.80
C GLY A 353 -14.13 -2.75 -15.87
N PHE A 354 -15.05 -1.91 -16.33
CA PHE A 354 -14.87 -0.48 -16.46
C PHE A 354 -15.50 0.30 -15.30
N TYR A 355 -14.98 1.51 -15.04
CA TYR A 355 -15.56 2.45 -14.10
C TYR A 355 -16.53 3.37 -14.81
N HIS A 356 -17.79 3.31 -14.40
CA HIS A 356 -18.87 4.13 -14.93
C HIS A 356 -19.20 5.28 -14.00
N VAL A 357 -19.59 6.42 -14.54
CA VAL A 357 -20.13 7.53 -13.76
C VAL A 357 -21.50 7.16 -13.26
N ILE A 358 -21.67 7.02 -11.95
CA ILE A 358 -22.97 6.67 -11.31
C ILE A 358 -23.66 7.88 -10.71
N GLU A 359 -22.94 8.94 -10.41
CA GLU A 359 -23.46 10.21 -9.95
C GLU A 359 -22.69 11.37 -10.60
N SER A 360 -23.43 12.44 -10.97
CA SER A 360 -22.85 13.64 -11.53
C SER A 360 -23.63 14.85 -11.04
N TYR A 361 -22.91 15.88 -10.61
CA TYR A 361 -23.47 17.13 -10.09
C TYR A 361 -22.67 18.32 -10.64
N THR A 362 -23.35 19.44 -10.82
CA THR A 362 -22.75 20.74 -11.17
C THR A 362 -23.14 21.80 -10.13
N THR A 363 -22.44 22.93 -10.12
CA THR A 363 -22.81 24.11 -9.34
C THR A 363 -23.44 25.16 -10.26
N GLU A 364 -24.02 26.23 -9.68
CA GLU A 364 -24.56 27.35 -10.46
C GLU A 364 -23.52 28.03 -11.38
N LYS A 365 -22.23 27.85 -11.09
CA LYS A 365 -21.12 28.33 -11.92
C LYS A 365 -20.71 27.35 -13.02
N GLY A 366 -21.47 26.28 -13.17
CA GLY A 366 -21.17 25.16 -14.07
C GLY A 366 -21.51 25.34 -15.54
N ASP A 367 -21.75 26.56 -16.01
CA ASP A 367 -21.90 26.84 -17.46
C ASP A 367 -20.68 26.45 -18.33
N TYR A 368 -19.59 26.03 -17.65
CA TYR A 368 -18.41 25.42 -18.24
C TYR A 368 -18.45 23.88 -18.23
N ALA A 369 -19.59 23.27 -17.93
CA ALA A 369 -19.71 21.82 -17.75
C ALA A 369 -19.28 21.03 -19.00
N ASP A 370 -19.67 21.48 -20.16
CA ASP A 370 -19.35 20.81 -21.44
C ASP A 370 -17.84 20.89 -21.73
N LEU A 371 -17.24 22.05 -21.49
CA LEU A 371 -15.79 22.23 -21.69
C LEU A 371 -14.98 21.40 -20.67
N ILE A 372 -15.46 21.27 -19.44
CA ILE A 372 -14.82 20.45 -18.41
C ILE A 372 -14.94 18.98 -18.77
N GLU A 373 -16.09 18.51 -19.22
CA GLU A 373 -16.28 17.14 -19.69
C GLU A 373 -15.35 16.81 -20.86
N GLU A 374 -15.26 17.70 -21.83
CA GLU A 374 -14.35 17.54 -22.96
C GLU A 374 -12.89 17.45 -22.52
N VAL A 375 -12.47 18.32 -21.62
CA VAL A 375 -11.11 18.34 -21.06
C VAL A 375 -10.83 17.09 -20.23
N LEU A 376 -11.77 16.67 -19.35
CA LEU A 376 -11.63 15.47 -18.52
C LEU A 376 -11.51 14.21 -19.37
N TRP A 377 -12.35 14.09 -20.41
CA TRP A 377 -12.42 12.88 -21.23
C TRP A 377 -11.39 12.82 -22.36
N GLN A 378 -10.78 13.94 -22.73
CA GLN A 378 -9.73 13.96 -23.75
C GLN A 378 -8.32 13.72 -23.23
N GLY A 379 -8.16 13.41 -21.94
CA GLY A 379 -6.88 13.07 -21.35
C GLY A 379 -5.91 14.24 -21.18
N TYR A 380 -6.42 15.47 -21.14
CA TYR A 380 -5.61 16.68 -20.92
C TYR A 380 -5.13 16.84 -19.47
N PHE A 381 -5.64 16.04 -18.54
CA PHE A 381 -5.13 16.00 -17.18
C PHE A 381 -3.86 15.17 -17.13
N LYS A 382 -2.73 15.82 -17.38
CA LYS A 382 -1.44 15.25 -17.02
C LYS A 382 -1.15 15.60 -15.57
N PRO A 383 -0.65 14.64 -14.73
CA PRO A 383 -0.17 14.99 -13.41
C PRO A 383 0.82 16.13 -13.55
N PRO A 384 0.76 17.18 -12.71
CA PRO A 384 1.78 18.21 -12.73
C PRO A 384 3.13 17.55 -12.52
N TYR A 385 4.11 17.89 -13.35
CA TYR A 385 5.44 17.28 -13.38
C TYR A 385 6.25 17.46 -12.10
N ASN A 386 5.73 18.22 -11.12
CA ASN A 386 6.45 18.50 -9.88
C ASN A 386 5.48 18.79 -8.74
N TYR A 387 5.05 17.75 -8.04
CA TYR A 387 4.27 17.88 -6.80
C TYR A 387 5.07 18.44 -5.61
N LYS A 388 6.38 18.65 -5.73
CA LYS A 388 7.24 19.16 -4.65
C LYS A 388 6.87 20.54 -4.12
N GLY A 389 5.97 21.27 -4.78
CA GLY A 389 5.49 22.56 -4.32
C GLY A 389 4.02 22.56 -3.89
N PHE A 390 3.36 21.42 -3.93
CA PHE A 390 1.94 21.32 -3.56
C PHE A 390 1.83 20.89 -2.10
N VAL A 391 2.26 21.76 -1.21
CA VAL A 391 1.95 21.62 0.21
C VAL A 391 0.51 22.08 0.40
N ARG A 392 -0.27 21.21 1.05
CA ARG A 392 -1.61 21.54 1.47
C ARG A 392 -1.54 22.84 2.28
N GLY A 393 -2.14 23.89 1.78
CA GLY A 393 -2.16 25.17 2.47
C GLY A 393 -1.25 26.26 1.94
N GLU A 394 -0.30 25.97 1.09
CA GLU A 394 0.57 27.00 0.54
C GLU A 394 0.24 27.26 -0.94
N ARG A 395 -0.55 28.29 -1.22
CA ARG A 395 -0.51 28.98 -2.50
C ARG A 395 0.51 30.08 -2.40
N THR A 396 1.66 29.91 -3.01
CA THR A 396 2.41 31.05 -3.55
C THR A 396 1.78 31.39 -4.89
N TYR A 397 1.21 32.59 -4.99
CA TYR A 397 0.84 33.19 -6.26
C TYR A 397 2.09 33.63 -7.01
#